data_cd1728346bab5cec5af8cd0c83b56ba7
#
_entry.id   cd1728346bab5cec5af8cd0c83b56ba7
#
_cell.length_a   1.000
_cell.length_b   1.000
_cell.length_c   1.000
_cell.angle_alpha   90.00
_cell.angle_beta   90.00
_cell.angle_gamma   90.00
#
_symmetry.space_group_name_H-M   'P 1'
#
loop_
_entity.id
_entity.type
_entity.pdbx_description
1 polymer ?
#
loop_
_entity_poly.entity_id
_entity_poly.type
_entity_poly.pdbx_seq_one_letter_code
_entity_poly.pdbx_strand_id
1 'polypeptide(L)'
;MSKKYQYFEGNKDKEFNISEMRKYMKTKQEIDKILERIISPVIKEKKLKILDACCGIGHVTNLLSNISNKSDFVGIDQSEYLIKDAQELFKDKKNILFEVADIYEIREKYKKKFDVSISWKTISWLPYYDQMLKDLIDITKNHIFLSSLFYEGDIDFEIKVREFKKESGQDGFSKYYNVYSLPQFKKFVYSLGVKNIEVYNFDIDIDIPRPPIDQMGTYTVKLENSKKLQISGAVVMSWKIIRIDL
;
A
#
# COMPACT_ATOMS: atom_id res chain seq x y z
N MET A 1 -21.71 -5.82 15.67
CA MET A 1 -21.28 -4.85 14.65
C MET A 1 -19.82 -4.53 14.92
N SER A 2 -18.89 -4.99 14.10
CA SER A 2 -17.48 -4.60 14.22
C SER A 2 -17.39 -3.10 13.94
N LYS A 3 -16.73 -2.34 14.82
CA LYS A 3 -16.39 -0.94 14.50
C LYS A 3 -15.56 -0.97 13.22
N LYS A 4 -16.05 -0.31 12.15
CA LYS A 4 -15.24 -0.12 10.94
C LYS A 4 -13.93 0.54 11.35
N TYR A 5 -12.81 -0.08 10.97
CA TYR A 5 -11.50 0.51 11.17
C TYR A 5 -11.36 1.71 10.24
N GLN A 6 -11.10 2.88 10.80
CA GLN A 6 -10.85 4.09 10.02
C GLN A 6 -9.41 4.54 10.29
N TYR A 7 -8.62 4.63 9.23
CA TYR A 7 -7.22 5.01 9.32
C TYR A 7 -7.04 6.52 9.62
N PHE A 8 -7.96 7.34 9.12
CA PHE A 8 -7.92 8.80 9.29
C PHE A 8 -9.22 9.33 9.86
N GLU A 9 -9.15 9.98 11.02
CA GLU A 9 -10.28 10.70 11.63
C GLU A 9 -9.88 12.16 11.93
N GLY A 10 -10.76 13.15 11.62
CA GLY A 10 -10.59 14.55 11.96
C GLY A 10 -10.25 15.50 10.81
N ASN A 11 -10.80 16.74 10.87
CA ASN A 11 -10.68 17.71 9.77
C ASN A 11 -9.29 18.35 9.65
N LYS A 12 -8.56 18.55 10.75
CA LYS A 12 -7.21 19.15 10.72
C LYS A 12 -6.18 18.22 10.08
N ASP A 13 -6.36 16.91 10.23
CA ASP A 13 -5.44 15.92 9.69
C ASP A 13 -5.63 15.73 8.18
N LYS A 14 -6.80 16.07 7.62
CA LYS A 14 -7.11 15.87 6.20
C LYS A 14 -6.23 16.69 5.27
N GLU A 15 -6.12 18.00 5.51
CA GLU A 15 -5.32 18.90 4.67
C GLU A 15 -3.83 18.57 4.78
N PHE A 16 -3.35 18.28 5.99
CA PHE A 16 -1.99 17.84 6.21
C PHE A 16 -1.68 16.54 5.47
N ASN A 17 -2.55 15.53 5.58
CA ASN A 17 -2.37 14.24 4.91
C ASN A 17 -2.35 14.37 3.39
N ILE A 18 -3.26 15.15 2.80
CA ILE A 18 -3.26 15.43 1.37
C ILE A 18 -1.95 16.13 0.96
N SER A 19 -1.51 17.13 1.71
CA SER A 19 -0.29 17.88 1.41
C SER A 19 0.95 16.97 1.42
N GLU A 20 1.08 16.09 2.41
CA GLU A 20 2.17 15.12 2.48
C GLU A 20 2.11 14.09 1.32
N MET A 21 0.93 13.54 1.05
CA MET A 21 0.77 12.61 -0.08
C MET A 21 1.07 13.26 -1.42
N ARG A 22 0.70 14.52 -1.64
CA ARG A 22 1.04 15.29 -2.86
C ARG A 22 2.55 15.54 -3.00
N LYS A 23 3.30 15.66 -1.90
CA LYS A 23 4.77 15.72 -1.96
C LYS A 23 5.36 14.45 -2.54
N TYR A 24 4.85 13.28 -2.12
CA TYR A 24 5.30 11.99 -2.67
C TYR A 24 5.01 11.83 -4.16
N MET A 25 4.00 12.49 -4.70
CA MET A 25 3.70 12.44 -6.13
C MET A 25 4.69 13.22 -7.00
N LYS A 26 5.41 14.19 -6.43
CA LYS A 26 6.38 15.02 -7.19
C LYS A 26 7.67 14.28 -7.53
N THR A 27 8.02 13.25 -6.77
CA THR A 27 9.23 12.46 -6.99
C THR A 27 8.92 10.98 -6.87
N LYS A 28 9.34 10.22 -7.88
CA LYS A 28 9.18 8.76 -7.87
C LYS A 28 10.04 8.14 -6.76
N GLN A 29 9.41 7.38 -5.89
CA GLN A 29 10.11 6.71 -4.80
C GLN A 29 10.85 5.46 -5.30
N GLU A 30 11.90 5.03 -4.59
CA GLU A 30 12.67 3.84 -4.98
C GLU A 30 11.81 2.57 -5.02
N ILE A 31 10.87 2.42 -4.07
CA ILE A 31 9.96 1.28 -4.06
C ILE A 31 9.01 1.26 -5.28
N ASP A 32 8.65 2.44 -5.80
CA ASP A 32 7.81 2.57 -6.98
C ASP A 32 8.56 2.16 -8.25
N LYS A 33 9.89 2.38 -8.32
CA LYS A 33 10.74 1.89 -9.42
C LYS A 33 10.77 0.37 -9.48
N ILE A 34 10.76 -0.30 -8.31
CA ILE A 34 10.68 -1.75 -8.25
C ILE A 34 9.30 -2.22 -8.71
N LEU A 35 8.22 -1.58 -8.23
CA LEU A 35 6.87 -1.91 -8.71
C LEU A 35 6.80 -1.82 -10.23
N GLU A 36 7.25 -0.73 -10.82
CA GLU A 36 7.27 -0.60 -12.28
C GLU A 36 8.03 -1.74 -12.96
N ARG A 37 9.20 -2.09 -12.46
CA ARG A 37 10.02 -3.17 -13.04
C ARG A 37 9.30 -4.51 -13.04
N ILE A 38 8.62 -4.86 -11.93
CA ILE A 38 7.97 -6.17 -11.80
C ILE A 38 6.58 -6.22 -12.45
N ILE A 39 5.86 -5.09 -12.52
CA ILE A 39 4.50 -5.06 -13.04
C ILE A 39 4.44 -4.76 -14.55
N SER A 40 5.41 -3.99 -15.09
CA SER A 40 5.42 -3.61 -16.50
C SER A 40 5.29 -4.80 -17.47
N PRO A 41 6.01 -5.92 -17.28
CA PRO A 41 5.85 -7.10 -18.15
C PRO A 41 4.43 -7.68 -18.13
N VAL A 42 3.67 -7.45 -17.07
CA VAL A 42 2.31 -7.96 -16.90
C VAL A 42 1.29 -7.08 -17.59
N ILE A 43 1.44 -5.73 -17.50
CA ILE A 43 0.37 -4.79 -17.87
C ILE A 43 0.61 -4.02 -19.17
N LYS A 44 1.87 -3.78 -19.59
CA LYS A 44 2.24 -2.80 -20.62
C LYS A 44 1.56 -3.03 -21.98
N GLU A 45 1.53 -4.26 -22.46
CA GLU A 45 1.07 -4.58 -23.82
C GLU A 45 -0.37 -5.10 -23.89
N LYS A 46 -1.04 -5.20 -22.75
CA LYS A 46 -2.38 -5.78 -22.63
C LYS A 46 -3.42 -4.71 -22.30
N LYS A 47 -4.66 -4.94 -22.75
CA LYS A 47 -5.82 -4.20 -22.25
C LYS A 47 -6.37 -4.96 -21.05
N LEU A 48 -6.16 -4.43 -19.86
CA LEU A 48 -6.51 -5.06 -18.59
C LEU A 48 -7.42 -4.13 -17.78
N LYS A 49 -8.14 -4.72 -16.83
CA LYS A 49 -8.82 -3.99 -15.77
C LYS A 49 -8.05 -4.16 -14.47
N ILE A 50 -7.56 -3.06 -13.92
CA ILE A 50 -6.60 -3.05 -12.82
C ILE A 50 -7.22 -2.33 -11.62
N LEU A 51 -7.17 -2.97 -10.44
CA LEU A 51 -7.57 -2.38 -9.16
C LEU A 51 -6.35 -1.90 -8.40
N ASP A 52 -6.41 -0.68 -7.89
CA ASP A 52 -5.53 -0.15 -6.84
C ASP A 52 -6.33 -0.02 -5.54
N ALA A 53 -6.13 -0.97 -4.63
CA ALA A 53 -6.86 -1.08 -3.37
C ALA A 53 -6.16 -0.31 -2.26
N CYS A 54 -6.87 0.60 -1.59
CA CYS A 54 -6.38 1.60 -0.66
C CYS A 54 -5.44 2.59 -1.37
N CYS A 55 -5.93 3.18 -2.46
CA CYS A 55 -5.15 4.00 -3.38
C CYS A 55 -4.76 5.40 -2.84
N GLY A 56 -5.32 5.82 -1.69
CA GLY A 56 -5.15 7.18 -1.17
C GLY A 56 -5.58 8.23 -2.20
N ILE A 57 -4.70 9.16 -2.53
CA ILE A 57 -4.92 10.19 -3.56
C ILE A 57 -4.55 9.72 -4.98
N GLY A 58 -4.40 8.40 -5.22
CA GLY A 58 -4.21 7.82 -6.55
C GLY A 58 -2.78 7.86 -7.10
N HIS A 59 -1.75 7.99 -6.24
CA HIS A 59 -0.35 8.01 -6.68
C HIS A 59 0.03 6.78 -7.52
N VAL A 60 -0.21 5.58 -6.99
CA VAL A 60 0.12 4.32 -7.67
C VAL A 60 -0.78 4.09 -8.87
N THR A 61 -2.07 4.38 -8.76
CA THR A 61 -3.02 4.31 -9.88
C THR A 61 -2.52 5.14 -11.07
N ASN A 62 -2.09 6.39 -10.83
CA ASN A 62 -1.53 7.26 -11.86
C ASN A 62 -0.22 6.72 -12.44
N LEU A 63 0.69 6.24 -11.58
CA LEU A 63 1.95 5.63 -12.00
C LEU A 63 1.70 4.50 -13.00
N LEU A 64 0.79 3.59 -12.68
CA LEU A 64 0.46 2.43 -13.50
C LEU A 64 -0.26 2.82 -14.80
N SER A 65 -1.11 3.84 -14.75
CA SER A 65 -1.80 4.36 -15.95
C SER A 65 -0.83 4.95 -16.97
N ASN A 66 0.33 5.45 -16.53
CA ASN A 66 1.39 5.92 -17.41
C ASN A 66 2.19 4.77 -18.05
N ILE A 67 2.23 3.58 -17.41
CA ILE A 67 2.86 2.38 -17.97
C ILE A 67 1.96 1.74 -19.04
N SER A 68 0.64 1.70 -18.79
CA SER A 68 -0.33 1.08 -19.71
C SER A 68 -1.50 2.02 -19.97
N ASN A 69 -1.43 2.74 -21.09
CA ASN A 69 -2.52 3.61 -21.55
C ASN A 69 -3.70 2.85 -22.18
N LYS A 70 -3.55 1.54 -22.40
CA LYS A 70 -4.60 0.66 -22.95
C LYS A 70 -5.53 0.10 -21.89
N SER A 71 -5.08 0.09 -20.62
CA SER A 71 -5.80 -0.53 -19.50
C SER A 71 -6.70 0.46 -18.78
N ASP A 72 -7.76 -0.08 -18.15
CA ASP A 72 -8.67 0.68 -17.29
C ASP A 72 -8.29 0.47 -15.83
N PHE A 73 -8.26 1.54 -15.05
CA PHE A 73 -7.85 1.55 -13.66
C PHE A 73 -9.00 1.95 -12.75
N VAL A 74 -9.12 1.26 -11.63
CA VAL A 74 -10.04 1.62 -10.56
C VAL A 74 -9.22 1.77 -9.29
N GLY A 75 -9.17 2.97 -8.73
CA GLY A 75 -8.61 3.24 -7.41
C GLY A 75 -9.72 3.26 -6.37
N ILE A 76 -9.57 2.53 -5.28
CA ILE A 76 -10.50 2.55 -4.16
C ILE A 76 -9.81 2.91 -2.85
N ASP A 77 -10.50 3.69 -2.03
CA ASP A 77 -10.08 3.99 -0.66
C ASP A 77 -11.32 4.23 0.21
N GLN A 78 -11.26 3.94 1.51
CA GLN A 78 -12.37 4.20 2.42
C GLN A 78 -12.56 5.70 2.71
N SER A 79 -11.54 6.51 2.47
CA SER A 79 -11.51 7.93 2.80
C SER A 79 -12.11 8.77 1.67
N GLU A 80 -13.31 9.29 1.89
CA GLU A 80 -14.03 10.15 0.92
C GLU A 80 -13.21 11.37 0.50
N TYR A 81 -12.47 11.99 1.42
CA TYR A 81 -11.70 13.20 1.12
C TYR A 81 -10.47 12.90 0.26
N LEU A 82 -9.82 11.73 0.44
CA LEU A 82 -8.71 11.30 -0.42
C LEU A 82 -9.21 10.96 -1.83
N ILE A 83 -10.33 10.27 -1.92
CA ILE A 83 -10.97 9.95 -3.22
C ILE A 83 -11.39 11.21 -3.96
N LYS A 84 -11.97 12.19 -3.25
CA LYS A 84 -12.32 13.49 -3.85
C LYS A 84 -11.09 14.21 -4.40
N ASP A 85 -9.99 14.19 -3.65
CA ASP A 85 -8.72 14.78 -4.10
C ASP A 85 -8.15 14.04 -5.32
N ALA A 86 -8.18 12.70 -5.32
CA ALA A 86 -7.76 11.88 -6.45
C ALA A 86 -8.59 12.15 -7.71
N GLN A 87 -9.91 12.25 -7.58
CA GLN A 87 -10.82 12.59 -8.68
C GLN A 87 -10.49 13.94 -9.29
N GLU A 88 -10.21 14.96 -8.49
CA GLU A 88 -9.83 16.28 -8.99
C GLU A 88 -8.44 16.29 -9.63
N LEU A 89 -7.45 15.61 -9.03
CA LEU A 89 -6.09 15.54 -9.56
C LEU A 89 -6.02 14.86 -10.93
N PHE A 90 -6.88 13.88 -11.17
CA PHE A 90 -6.82 13.04 -12.38
C PHE A 90 -8.08 13.12 -13.24
N LYS A 91 -8.86 14.19 -13.13
CA LYS A 91 -10.13 14.40 -13.86
C LYS A 91 -10.01 14.29 -15.38
N ASP A 92 -8.84 14.59 -15.94
CA ASP A 92 -8.58 14.53 -17.37
C ASP A 92 -8.18 13.13 -17.86
N LYS A 93 -7.93 12.17 -16.96
CA LYS A 93 -7.57 10.79 -17.30
C LYS A 93 -8.81 9.92 -17.45
N LYS A 94 -9.24 9.68 -18.70
CA LYS A 94 -10.47 8.94 -19.02
C LYS A 94 -10.43 7.45 -18.65
N ASN A 95 -9.25 6.89 -18.46
CA ASN A 95 -9.05 5.47 -18.14
C ASN A 95 -8.85 5.21 -16.65
N ILE A 96 -9.05 6.21 -15.79
CA ILE A 96 -8.99 6.07 -14.33
C ILE A 96 -10.34 6.43 -13.72
N LEU A 97 -10.81 5.56 -12.81
CA LEU A 97 -11.97 5.79 -11.97
C LEU A 97 -11.56 5.70 -10.50
N PHE A 98 -11.99 6.63 -9.68
CA PHE A 98 -11.81 6.58 -8.23
C PHE A 98 -13.15 6.45 -7.52
N GLU A 99 -13.24 5.49 -6.57
CA GLU A 99 -14.46 5.18 -5.84
C GLU A 99 -14.19 5.01 -4.34
N VAL A 100 -15.12 5.49 -3.51
CA VAL A 100 -15.10 5.20 -2.07
C VAL A 100 -15.51 3.74 -1.85
N ALA A 101 -14.65 2.96 -1.20
CA ALA A 101 -14.94 1.58 -0.82
C ALA A 101 -14.07 1.13 0.36
N ASP A 102 -14.64 0.32 1.24
CA ASP A 102 -13.91 -0.34 2.32
C ASP A 102 -13.27 -1.63 1.78
N ILE A 103 -11.97 -1.80 2.01
CA ILE A 103 -11.21 -2.99 1.57
C ILE A 103 -11.74 -4.31 2.14
N TYR A 104 -12.44 -4.27 3.25
CA TYR A 104 -13.06 -5.44 3.89
C TYR A 104 -14.48 -5.74 3.39
N GLU A 105 -15.02 -4.95 2.45
CA GLU A 105 -16.38 -5.10 1.90
C GLU A 105 -16.40 -5.13 0.35
N ILE A 106 -15.22 -5.28 -0.30
CA ILE A 106 -15.10 -5.16 -1.77
C ILE A 106 -15.65 -6.35 -2.54
N ARG A 107 -15.72 -7.53 -1.93
CA ARG A 107 -16.14 -8.78 -2.56
C ARG A 107 -17.53 -8.68 -3.19
N GLU A 108 -18.48 -8.11 -2.48
CA GLU A 108 -19.87 -7.98 -2.93
C GLU A 108 -19.98 -7.05 -4.14
N LYS A 109 -19.14 -6.01 -4.19
CA LYS A 109 -19.16 -5.00 -5.24
C LYS A 109 -18.46 -5.45 -6.54
N TYR A 110 -17.42 -6.32 -6.46
CA TYR A 110 -16.48 -6.50 -7.58
C TYR A 110 -16.19 -7.97 -7.99
N LYS A 111 -17.14 -8.89 -7.95
CA LYS A 111 -16.93 -10.32 -8.28
C LYS A 111 -16.13 -10.54 -9.58
N LYS A 112 -14.93 -11.19 -9.47
CA LYS A 112 -14.01 -11.54 -10.60
C LYS A 112 -13.86 -10.45 -11.66
N LYS A 113 -13.82 -9.19 -11.22
CA LYS A 113 -13.91 -8.03 -12.12
C LYS A 113 -12.56 -7.57 -12.64
N PHE A 114 -11.48 -7.79 -11.89
CA PHE A 114 -10.16 -7.27 -12.20
C PHE A 114 -9.23 -8.36 -12.73
N ASP A 115 -8.36 -8.00 -13.67
CA ASP A 115 -7.32 -8.88 -14.17
C ASP A 115 -6.09 -8.86 -13.25
N VAL A 116 -5.79 -7.69 -12.67
CA VAL A 116 -4.72 -7.46 -11.71
C VAL A 116 -5.23 -6.57 -10.57
N SER A 117 -4.83 -6.89 -9.34
CA SER A 117 -5.07 -6.03 -8.19
C SER A 117 -3.76 -5.66 -7.50
N ILE A 118 -3.69 -4.45 -6.94
CA ILE A 118 -2.53 -3.92 -6.24
C ILE A 118 -3.00 -3.37 -4.90
N SER A 119 -2.21 -3.58 -3.84
CA SER A 119 -2.37 -2.88 -2.57
C SER A 119 -0.98 -2.48 -2.06
N TRP A 120 -0.69 -1.19 -2.17
CA TRP A 120 0.66 -0.68 -2.03
C TRP A 120 0.86 0.06 -0.72
N LYS A 121 1.79 -0.43 0.11
CA LYS A 121 2.13 0.10 1.44
C LYS A 121 0.94 0.16 2.41
N THR A 122 -0.01 -0.76 2.30
CA THR A 122 -1.27 -0.69 3.04
C THR A 122 -1.33 -1.69 4.19
N ILE A 123 -0.93 -2.96 3.94
CA ILE A 123 -1.21 -4.07 4.87
C ILE A 123 -0.69 -3.80 6.27
N SER A 124 0.50 -3.22 6.42
CA SER A 124 1.06 -2.87 7.75
C SER A 124 0.20 -1.88 8.54
N TRP A 125 -0.63 -1.09 7.86
CA TRP A 125 -1.52 -0.11 8.50
C TRP A 125 -2.90 -0.66 8.82
N LEU A 126 -3.19 -1.90 8.44
CA LEU A 126 -4.46 -2.59 8.71
C LEU A 126 -4.35 -3.42 9.99
N PRO A 127 -5.46 -3.60 10.73
CA PRO A 127 -5.45 -4.45 11.93
C PRO A 127 -5.23 -5.93 11.61
N TYR A 128 -5.64 -6.40 10.43
CA TYR A 128 -5.49 -7.78 9.95
C TYR A 128 -5.57 -7.79 8.41
N TYR A 129 -4.99 -8.81 7.78
CA TYR A 129 -4.91 -8.92 6.32
C TYR A 129 -5.75 -10.06 5.73
N ASP A 130 -6.20 -11.00 6.54
CA ASP A 130 -6.80 -12.26 6.09
C ASP A 130 -8.09 -12.06 5.28
N GLN A 131 -9.02 -11.25 5.77
CA GLN A 131 -10.27 -10.95 5.04
C GLN A 131 -10.00 -10.15 3.77
N MET A 132 -9.14 -9.13 3.84
CA MET A 132 -8.72 -8.34 2.69
C MET A 132 -8.14 -9.23 1.58
N LEU A 133 -7.26 -10.18 1.93
CA LEU A 133 -6.66 -11.09 0.95
C LEU A 133 -7.66 -12.05 0.33
N LYS A 134 -8.58 -12.62 1.12
CA LYS A 134 -9.69 -13.43 0.60
C LYS A 134 -10.48 -12.65 -0.44
N ASP A 135 -10.85 -11.42 -0.11
CA ASP A 135 -11.64 -10.57 -0.99
C ASP A 135 -10.86 -10.21 -2.26
N LEU A 136 -9.58 -9.84 -2.14
CA LEU A 136 -8.74 -9.54 -3.31
C LEU A 136 -8.59 -10.75 -4.24
N ILE A 137 -8.40 -11.97 -3.69
CA ILE A 137 -8.31 -13.21 -4.47
C ILE A 137 -9.63 -13.50 -5.18
N ASP A 138 -10.77 -13.29 -4.50
CA ASP A 138 -12.08 -13.54 -5.07
C ASP A 138 -12.43 -12.58 -6.23
N ILE A 139 -11.95 -11.35 -6.21
CA ILE A 139 -12.26 -10.34 -7.24
C ILE A 139 -11.22 -10.25 -8.35
N THR A 140 -10.05 -10.88 -8.18
CA THR A 140 -8.93 -10.83 -9.13
C THR A 140 -8.82 -12.13 -9.93
N LYS A 141 -8.39 -12.05 -11.19
CA LYS A 141 -8.28 -13.21 -12.10
C LYS A 141 -6.87 -13.78 -12.17
N ASN A 142 -5.83 -12.92 -12.22
CA ASN A 142 -4.50 -13.36 -12.60
C ASN A 142 -3.44 -13.06 -11.54
N HIS A 143 -3.25 -11.80 -11.15
CA HIS A 143 -2.14 -11.40 -10.30
C HIS A 143 -2.55 -10.38 -9.24
N ILE A 144 -1.98 -10.53 -8.04
CA ILE A 144 -2.08 -9.54 -6.97
C ILE A 144 -0.66 -9.09 -6.62
N PHE A 145 -0.44 -7.77 -6.52
CA PHE A 145 0.81 -7.17 -6.08
C PHE A 145 0.59 -6.46 -4.75
N LEU A 146 1.43 -6.76 -3.77
CA LEU A 146 1.34 -6.20 -2.41
C LEU A 146 2.69 -5.66 -1.98
N SER A 147 2.72 -4.67 -1.11
CA SER A 147 3.92 -4.31 -0.37
C SER A 147 3.62 -4.09 1.10
N SER A 148 4.46 -4.65 1.97
CA SER A 148 4.33 -4.54 3.42
C SER A 148 5.65 -4.82 4.12
N LEU A 149 5.64 -4.70 5.45
CA LEU A 149 6.72 -5.15 6.32
C LEU A 149 6.49 -6.61 6.68
N PHE A 150 7.50 -7.45 6.42
CA PHE A 150 7.45 -8.87 6.73
C PHE A 150 8.72 -9.32 7.45
N TYR A 151 8.51 -10.09 8.53
CA TYR A 151 9.55 -10.79 9.26
C TYR A 151 9.72 -12.22 8.72
N GLU A 152 10.96 -12.71 8.67
CA GLU A 152 11.28 -14.03 8.09
C GLU A 152 10.92 -15.23 9.00
N GLY A 153 10.64 -14.98 10.28
CA GLY A 153 10.25 -16.02 11.25
C GLY A 153 8.75 -16.11 11.47
N ASP A 154 8.33 -17.07 12.31
CA ASP A 154 6.93 -17.37 12.61
C ASP A 154 6.33 -16.48 13.72
N ILE A 155 6.58 -15.18 13.65
CA ILE A 155 6.11 -14.19 14.64
C ILE A 155 5.51 -12.99 13.92
N ASP A 156 4.29 -12.61 14.28
CA ASP A 156 3.69 -11.33 13.94
C ASP A 156 3.99 -10.31 15.04
N PHE A 157 4.23 -9.06 14.64
CA PHE A 157 4.35 -7.93 15.56
C PHE A 157 3.17 -6.99 15.35
N GLU A 158 2.30 -6.91 16.34
CA GLU A 158 1.21 -5.93 16.36
C GLU A 158 1.69 -4.64 17.01
N ILE A 159 1.88 -3.60 16.21
CA ILE A 159 2.40 -2.31 16.65
C ILE A 159 1.28 -1.27 16.56
N LYS A 160 0.92 -0.70 17.70
CA LYS A 160 0.05 0.49 17.76
C LYS A 160 0.90 1.74 17.84
N VAL A 161 0.76 2.60 16.85
CA VAL A 161 1.40 3.92 16.83
C VAL A 161 0.40 4.93 17.38
N ARG A 162 0.82 5.71 18.37
CA ARG A 162 0.06 6.81 18.94
C ARG A 162 0.77 8.12 18.60
N GLU A 163 0.08 8.99 17.90
CA GLU A 163 0.55 10.35 17.65
C GLU A 163 -0.06 11.31 18.65
N PHE A 164 0.75 12.20 19.21
CA PHE A 164 0.28 13.23 20.13
C PHE A 164 0.06 14.55 19.39
N LYS A 165 -1.00 15.28 19.74
CA LYS A 165 -1.24 16.62 19.19
C LYS A 165 -0.20 17.58 19.73
N LYS A 166 0.49 18.29 18.85
CA LYS A 166 1.56 19.24 19.20
C LYS A 166 1.13 20.32 20.22
N GLU A 167 -0.12 20.78 20.14
CA GLU A 167 -0.61 21.94 20.91
C GLU A 167 -1.21 21.59 22.29
N SER A 168 -1.64 20.34 22.50
CA SER A 168 -2.39 19.99 23.71
C SER A 168 -1.81 18.81 24.50
N GLY A 169 -0.85 18.06 23.94
CA GLY A 169 -0.37 16.82 24.55
C GLY A 169 -1.45 15.74 24.71
N GLN A 170 -2.67 15.99 24.22
CA GLN A 170 -3.77 15.03 24.27
C GLN A 170 -3.55 13.89 23.29
N ASP A 171 -4.17 12.75 23.59
CA ASP A 171 -4.14 11.58 22.72
C ASP A 171 -4.56 11.97 21.30
N GLY A 172 -3.62 11.82 20.39
CA GLY A 172 -3.86 11.93 18.98
C GLY A 172 -4.45 10.63 18.43
N PHE A 173 -4.32 10.50 17.14
CA PHE A 173 -4.81 9.34 16.41
C PHE A 173 -3.97 8.08 16.70
N SER A 174 -4.63 6.93 16.87
CA SER A 174 -3.97 5.64 17.04
C SER A 174 -4.14 4.81 15.77
N LYS A 175 -3.03 4.33 15.20
CA LYS A 175 -2.99 3.52 13.98
C LYS A 175 -2.11 2.29 14.17
N TYR A 176 -2.29 1.29 13.30
CA TYR A 176 -1.41 0.13 13.26
C TYR A 176 -0.16 0.40 12.43
N TYR A 177 0.91 -0.32 12.74
CA TYR A 177 2.12 -0.41 11.92
C TYR A 177 2.72 -1.80 12.08
N ASN A 178 1.96 -2.80 11.63
CA ASN A 178 2.24 -4.20 11.87
C ASN A 178 3.37 -4.74 10.99
N VAL A 179 4.10 -5.72 11.54
CA VAL A 179 5.05 -6.55 10.81
C VAL A 179 4.54 -7.97 10.86
N TYR A 180 4.28 -8.56 9.71
CA TYR A 180 3.69 -9.89 9.62
C TYR A 180 4.75 -10.97 9.36
N SER A 181 4.52 -12.17 9.90
CA SER A 181 5.31 -13.36 9.60
C SER A 181 5.18 -13.70 8.11
N LEU A 182 6.29 -13.69 7.38
CA LEU A 182 6.28 -14.09 5.96
C LEU A 182 5.93 -15.57 5.78
N PRO A 183 6.42 -16.52 6.60
CA PRO A 183 6.02 -17.93 6.51
C PRO A 183 4.51 -18.14 6.75
N GLN A 184 3.94 -17.52 7.79
CA GLN A 184 2.50 -17.66 8.08
C GLN A 184 1.63 -16.97 7.02
N PHE A 185 2.06 -15.81 6.52
CA PHE A 185 1.41 -15.15 5.40
C PHE A 185 1.39 -16.06 4.16
N LYS A 186 2.52 -16.64 3.76
CA LYS A 186 2.58 -17.57 2.62
C LYS A 186 1.68 -18.78 2.83
N LYS A 187 1.75 -19.41 4.02
CA LYS A 187 0.92 -20.57 4.37
C LYS A 187 -0.58 -20.24 4.24
N PHE A 188 -0.99 -19.09 4.75
CA PHE A 188 -2.37 -18.61 4.63
C PHE A 188 -2.76 -18.40 3.16
N VAL A 189 -1.96 -17.68 2.39
CA VAL A 189 -2.25 -17.38 0.97
C VAL A 189 -2.32 -18.68 0.15
N TYR A 190 -1.39 -19.63 0.33
CA TYR A 190 -1.46 -20.94 -0.33
C TYR A 190 -2.72 -21.74 0.06
N SER A 191 -3.20 -21.61 1.30
CA SER A 191 -4.44 -22.27 1.72
C SER A 191 -5.68 -21.76 0.98
N LEU A 192 -5.60 -20.60 0.34
CA LEU A 192 -6.65 -20.02 -0.50
C LEU A 192 -6.59 -20.49 -1.98
N GLY A 193 -5.68 -21.43 -2.30
CA GLY A 193 -5.62 -22.08 -3.62
C GLY A 193 -4.86 -21.29 -4.69
N VAL A 194 -3.98 -20.35 -4.31
CA VAL A 194 -3.15 -19.62 -5.26
C VAL A 194 -2.06 -20.52 -5.85
N LYS A 195 -1.62 -20.20 -7.08
CA LYS A 195 -0.63 -21.02 -7.82
C LYS A 195 0.80 -20.79 -7.35
N ASN A 196 1.16 -19.51 -7.13
CA ASN A 196 2.52 -19.15 -6.81
C ASN A 196 2.58 -17.84 -6.00
N ILE A 197 3.66 -17.70 -5.20
CA ILE A 197 3.98 -16.47 -4.47
C ILE A 197 5.45 -16.15 -4.69
N GLU A 198 5.73 -15.03 -5.33
CA GLU A 198 7.07 -14.46 -5.48
C GLU A 198 7.29 -13.34 -4.46
N VAL A 199 8.45 -13.31 -3.85
CA VAL A 199 8.85 -12.29 -2.87
C VAL A 199 10.07 -11.54 -3.40
N TYR A 200 9.96 -10.22 -3.47
CA TYR A 200 11.04 -9.33 -3.86
C TYR A 200 11.46 -8.51 -2.65
N ASN A 201 12.73 -8.58 -2.31
CA ASN A 201 13.30 -7.71 -1.29
C ASN A 201 13.44 -6.29 -1.84
N PHE A 202 13.20 -5.33 -0.97
CA PHE A 202 13.47 -3.93 -1.27
C PHE A 202 14.74 -3.52 -0.54
N ASP A 203 15.88 -3.78 -1.18
CA ASP A 203 17.19 -3.36 -0.70
C ASP A 203 17.52 -1.99 -1.30
N ILE A 204 17.80 -1.03 -0.44
CA ILE A 204 18.12 0.35 -0.83
C ILE A 204 19.62 0.57 -0.66
N ASP A 205 20.28 0.99 -1.73
CA ASP A 205 21.69 1.38 -1.72
C ASP A 205 21.89 2.88 -1.96
N ILE A 206 20.92 3.69 -1.57
CA ILE A 206 20.99 5.15 -1.61
C ILE A 206 20.88 5.73 -0.19
N ASP A 207 21.38 6.97 -0.03
CA ASP A 207 21.21 7.70 1.21
C ASP A 207 19.83 8.35 1.22
N ILE A 208 18.98 7.86 2.12
CA ILE A 208 17.68 8.47 2.40
C ILE A 208 17.80 9.23 3.72
N PRO A 209 17.59 10.56 3.70
CA PRO A 209 17.70 11.36 4.91
C PRO A 209 16.63 10.98 5.95
N ARG A 210 16.98 11.14 7.21
CA ARG A 210 16.03 10.95 8.30
C ARG A 210 14.90 11.97 8.18
N PRO A 211 13.64 11.55 8.31
CA PRO A 211 12.51 12.48 8.33
C PRO A 211 12.58 13.41 9.55
N PRO A 212 11.84 14.53 9.54
CA PRO A 212 11.66 15.36 10.72
C PRO A 212 11.23 14.54 11.94
N ILE A 213 11.63 14.99 13.14
CA ILE A 213 11.44 14.22 14.39
C ILE A 213 9.97 13.90 14.72
N ASP A 214 9.07 14.67 14.15
CA ASP A 214 7.62 14.56 14.32
C ASP A 214 6.94 13.75 13.19
N GLN A 215 7.71 13.13 12.31
CA GLN A 215 7.21 12.35 11.18
C GLN A 215 7.80 10.94 11.15
N MET A 216 6.94 9.96 10.87
CA MET A 216 7.40 8.62 10.53
C MET A 216 7.77 8.56 9.04
N GLY A 217 8.89 7.93 8.74
CA GLY A 217 9.31 7.71 7.37
C GLY A 217 10.39 6.64 7.27
N THR A 218 10.75 6.29 6.03
CA THR A 218 11.86 5.39 5.75
C THR A 218 13.12 6.21 5.55
N TYR A 219 14.22 5.79 6.17
CA TYR A 219 15.55 6.38 6.00
C TYR A 219 16.64 5.32 6.08
N THR A 220 17.86 5.66 5.69
CA THR A 220 19.01 4.75 5.73
C THR A 220 20.08 5.25 6.70
N VAL A 221 20.76 4.31 7.34
CA VAL A 221 21.92 4.56 8.19
C VAL A 221 23.10 3.79 7.62
N LYS A 222 24.21 4.48 7.35
CA LYS A 222 25.45 3.86 6.86
C LYS A 222 26.15 3.15 8.01
N LEU A 223 26.52 1.89 7.80
CA LEU A 223 27.34 1.10 8.72
C LEU A 223 28.82 1.24 8.36
N GLU A 224 29.72 0.86 9.28
CA GLU A 224 31.18 0.93 9.11
C GLU A 224 31.69 0.20 7.87
N ASN A 225 31.04 -0.91 7.47
CA ASN A 225 31.37 -1.69 6.29
C ASN A 225 30.73 -1.15 4.99
N SER A 226 30.31 0.10 4.99
CA SER A 226 29.62 0.77 3.87
C SER A 226 28.25 0.19 3.50
N LYS A 227 27.78 -0.84 4.19
CA LYS A 227 26.40 -1.32 4.05
C LYS A 227 25.42 -0.30 4.62
N LYS A 228 24.22 -0.27 4.07
CA LYS A 228 23.16 0.59 4.57
C LYS A 228 22.12 -0.22 5.31
N LEU A 229 21.72 0.29 6.45
CA LEU A 229 20.65 -0.24 7.26
C LEU A 229 19.39 0.58 6.96
N GLN A 230 18.34 -0.06 6.50
CA GLN A 230 17.06 0.60 6.31
C GLN A 230 16.26 0.60 7.60
N ILE A 231 15.73 1.77 7.94
CA ILE A 231 14.81 1.95 9.06
C ILE A 231 13.47 2.40 8.47
N SER A 232 12.43 1.66 8.76
CA SER A 232 11.06 1.92 8.30
C SER A 232 10.21 2.35 9.50
N GLY A 233 9.97 3.64 9.65
CA GLY A 233 9.35 4.19 10.84
C GLY A 233 10.21 3.98 12.08
N ALA A 234 9.76 3.15 13.03
CA ALA A 234 10.51 2.75 14.23
C ALA A 234 11.13 1.34 14.12
N VAL A 235 11.01 0.67 12.97
CA VAL A 235 11.41 -0.72 12.76
C VAL A 235 12.62 -0.79 11.85
N VAL A 236 13.65 -1.52 12.28
CA VAL A 236 14.84 -1.81 11.47
C VAL A 236 14.49 -2.97 10.52
N MET A 237 13.87 -2.63 9.41
CA MET A 237 13.38 -3.63 8.46
C MET A 237 13.11 -3.01 7.08
N SER A 238 13.47 -3.75 6.04
CA SER A 238 13.12 -3.40 4.66
C SER A 238 11.69 -3.83 4.32
N TRP A 239 11.05 -3.07 3.46
CA TRP A 239 9.78 -3.48 2.85
C TRP A 239 10.00 -4.69 1.95
N LYS A 240 8.98 -5.53 1.84
CA LYS A 240 8.94 -6.59 0.83
C LYS A 240 7.80 -6.35 -0.13
N ILE A 241 8.01 -6.78 -1.36
CA ILE A 241 7.00 -6.76 -2.40
C ILE A 241 6.64 -8.21 -2.69
N ILE A 242 5.35 -8.48 -2.75
CA ILE A 242 4.82 -9.82 -2.98
C ILE A 242 3.98 -9.80 -4.24
N ARG A 243 4.26 -10.74 -5.14
CA ARG A 243 3.39 -11.07 -6.26
C ARG A 243 2.72 -12.41 -5.97
N ILE A 244 1.42 -12.47 -6.13
CA ILE A 244 0.59 -13.66 -5.99
C ILE A 244 0.00 -13.98 -7.37
N ASP A 245 0.20 -15.21 -7.85
CA ASP A 245 -0.37 -15.71 -9.09
C ASP A 245 -1.57 -16.62 -8.78
N LEU A 246 -2.74 -16.31 -9.36
CA LEU A 246 -4.04 -16.94 -9.11
C LEU A 246 -4.38 -18.04 -10.11
#